data_d5443b6e0ac4133fb831bf7aed5eebc5
#
_entry.id   d5443b6e0ac4133fb831bf7aed5eebc5
#
_cell.length_a   1.000
_cell.length_b   1.000
_cell.length_c   1.000
_cell.angle_alpha   90.00
_cell.angle_beta   90.00
_cell.angle_gamma   90.00
#
_symmetry.space_group_name_H-M   'P 1'
#
loop_
_entity.id
_entity.type
_entity.pdbx_description
1 polymer ?
#
loop_
_entity_poly.entity_id
_entity_poly.type
_entity_poly.pdbx_seq_one_letter_code
_entity_poly.pdbx_strand_id
1 'polypeptide(L)'
;MSHTITAPQFSIGDQTVKMGKDKANTATGALNISLPLFAPAVYRAMSMTKTDIELAVEKSRASKQDLVNQVTKAYYQLMLSQDSYDVLQKSYKLAEDNYNIVNAKYRQGAVSEFDKISAEVQMRSVKPSVISAGNAVTLSKLQLKVLMGITADLDIKIDDSLAAYEGVVFANQLDNAMHEGLVNNTTMKQLELNRLMLQKNIKSLRTNFMPTLALGYSYQYQSMNNDSWNIF
;
A
#
# COMPACT_ATOMS: atom_id res chain seq x y z
N MET A 1 22.40 38.07 -13.46
CA MET A 1 23.48 38.99 -13.89
C MET A 1 24.67 38.14 -14.25
N SER A 2 25.11 38.16 -15.51
CA SER A 2 26.34 37.48 -15.92
C SER A 2 27.42 38.57 -16.17
N HIS A 3 28.54 38.43 -15.48
CA HIS A 3 29.70 39.25 -15.71
C HIS A 3 30.62 38.54 -16.70
N THR A 4 30.76 39.08 -17.92
CA THR A 4 31.71 38.55 -18.87
C THR A 4 32.94 39.48 -18.88
N ILE A 5 34.06 38.96 -18.41
CA ILE A 5 35.33 39.68 -18.31
C ILE A 5 36.22 39.19 -19.45
N THR A 6 35.93 39.54 -20.69
CA THR A 6 36.90 39.39 -21.79
C THR A 6 36.51 40.25 -22.98
N ALA A 7 37.25 41.31 -23.19
CA ALA A 7 37.22 42.02 -24.50
C ALA A 7 37.95 41.15 -25.53
N PRO A 8 37.45 41.01 -26.75
CA PRO A 8 38.16 40.31 -27.80
C PRO A 8 39.46 41.09 -28.13
N GLN A 9 40.59 40.39 -28.04
CA GLN A 9 41.91 40.96 -28.44
C GLN A 9 42.18 40.49 -29.85
N PHE A 10 42.43 41.47 -30.74
CA PHE A 10 42.90 41.21 -32.07
C PHE A 10 44.38 41.59 -32.12
N SER A 11 45.27 40.68 -32.56
CA SER A 11 46.69 40.91 -32.75
C SER A 11 46.96 41.18 -34.22
N ILE A 12 47.39 42.38 -34.55
CA ILE A 12 47.89 42.76 -35.89
C ILE A 12 49.38 43.12 -35.74
N GLY A 13 50.26 42.17 -36.11
CA GLY A 13 51.70 42.32 -35.91
C GLY A 13 52.09 42.31 -34.43
N ASP A 14 53.02 43.14 -34.02
CA ASP A 14 53.57 43.27 -32.68
C ASP A 14 52.69 44.14 -31.70
N GLN A 15 51.55 44.65 -32.20
CA GLN A 15 50.63 45.48 -31.42
C GLN A 15 49.31 44.77 -31.14
N THR A 16 49.01 44.55 -29.87
CA THR A 16 47.70 44.08 -29.41
C THR A 16 46.73 45.25 -29.32
N VAL A 17 45.75 45.29 -30.22
CA VAL A 17 44.68 46.29 -30.18
C VAL A 17 43.53 45.68 -29.39
N LYS A 18 43.22 46.20 -28.17
CA LYS A 18 42.06 45.88 -27.39
C LYS A 18 40.83 46.60 -27.97
N MET A 19 39.88 45.83 -28.53
CA MET A 19 38.62 46.38 -28.99
C MET A 19 37.61 46.35 -27.83
N GLY A 20 37.37 47.52 -27.26
CA GLY A 20 36.38 47.70 -26.18
C GLY A 20 36.98 47.92 -24.79
N LYS A 21 36.18 48.39 -23.87
CA LYS A 21 36.53 48.49 -22.43
C LYS A 21 36.59 47.13 -21.78
N ASP A 22 37.51 46.93 -20.83
CA ASP A 22 37.80 45.67 -20.16
C ASP A 22 36.64 45.14 -19.28
N LYS A 23 35.54 45.88 -19.12
CA LYS A 23 34.37 45.49 -18.33
C LYS A 23 33.09 45.90 -19.03
N ALA A 24 32.24 44.92 -19.40
CA ALA A 24 30.90 45.16 -19.90
C ALA A 24 29.88 44.54 -18.94
N ASN A 25 29.03 45.35 -18.34
CA ASN A 25 27.89 44.91 -17.59
C ASN A 25 26.70 44.75 -18.53
N THR A 26 26.19 43.53 -18.68
CA THR A 26 25.04 43.22 -19.53
C THR A 26 23.85 42.86 -18.66
N ALA A 27 22.75 43.58 -18.81
CA ALA A 27 21.46 43.21 -18.24
C ALA A 27 20.54 42.75 -19.37
N THR A 28 20.00 41.55 -19.24
CA THR A 28 19.09 40.95 -20.21
C THR A 28 17.77 40.63 -19.53
N GLY A 29 16.68 41.17 -20.06
CA GLY A 29 15.31 40.78 -19.68
C GLY A 29 14.63 40.12 -20.88
N ALA A 30 14.01 38.99 -20.70
CA ALA A 30 13.29 38.29 -21.76
C ALA A 30 11.86 37.90 -21.32
N LEU A 31 10.90 38.18 -22.20
CA LEU A 31 9.52 37.72 -22.08
C LEU A 31 9.24 36.74 -23.23
N ASN A 32 8.95 35.50 -22.91
CA ASN A 32 8.64 34.48 -23.89
C ASN A 32 7.18 33.96 -23.63
N ILE A 33 6.34 34.07 -24.66
CA ILE A 33 4.98 33.56 -24.65
C ILE A 33 4.90 32.52 -25.77
N SER A 34 4.46 31.29 -25.41
CA SER A 34 4.26 30.21 -26.37
C SER A 34 2.86 29.64 -26.23
N LEU A 35 2.09 29.62 -27.32
CA LEU A 35 0.72 29.06 -27.38
C LEU A 35 0.73 27.85 -28.34
N PRO A 36 0.56 26.62 -27.85
CA PRO A 36 0.45 25.47 -28.73
C PRO A 36 -0.91 25.49 -29.45
N LEU A 37 -0.92 25.64 -30.75
CA LEU A 37 -2.10 25.65 -31.61
C LEU A 37 -2.54 24.22 -32.00
N PHE A 38 -1.54 23.35 -32.27
CA PHE A 38 -1.77 21.96 -32.58
C PHE A 38 -0.67 21.09 -31.95
N ALA A 39 -1.05 20.34 -30.93
CA ALA A 39 -0.13 19.46 -30.18
C ALA A 39 -0.78 18.07 -29.96
N PRO A 40 -0.68 17.15 -30.93
CA PRO A 40 -1.32 15.83 -30.84
C PRO A 40 -0.92 15.04 -29.59
N ALA A 41 0.29 15.21 -29.11
CA ALA A 41 0.79 14.56 -27.87
C ALA A 41 -0.05 14.95 -26.65
N VAL A 42 -0.48 16.21 -26.52
CA VAL A 42 -1.30 16.67 -25.39
C VAL A 42 -2.65 15.97 -25.37
N TYR A 43 -3.33 15.87 -26.51
CA TYR A 43 -4.63 15.18 -26.60
C TYR A 43 -4.51 13.69 -26.29
N ARG A 44 -3.41 13.06 -26.69
CA ARG A 44 -3.14 11.64 -26.34
C ARG A 44 -2.81 11.47 -24.86
N ALA A 45 -2.03 12.36 -24.28
CA ALA A 45 -1.73 12.37 -22.85
C ALA A 45 -3.02 12.49 -22.03
N MET A 46 -3.93 13.40 -22.37
CA MET A 46 -5.25 13.53 -21.72
C MET A 46 -6.06 12.23 -21.80
N SER A 47 -6.06 11.56 -22.97
CA SER A 47 -6.74 10.27 -23.13
C SER A 47 -6.11 9.14 -22.32
N MET A 48 -4.79 9.18 -22.09
CA MET A 48 -4.08 8.24 -21.22
C MET A 48 -4.41 8.50 -19.75
N THR A 49 -4.37 9.76 -19.32
CA THR A 49 -4.73 10.16 -17.94
C THR A 49 -6.13 9.69 -17.56
N LYS A 50 -7.10 9.76 -18.49
CA LYS A 50 -8.45 9.23 -18.23
C LYS A 50 -8.43 7.74 -17.89
N THR A 51 -7.67 6.94 -18.64
CA THR A 51 -7.55 5.49 -18.37
C THR A 51 -6.76 5.22 -17.09
N ASP A 52 -5.78 6.05 -16.75
CA ASP A 52 -5.07 5.99 -15.47
C ASP A 52 -6.01 6.21 -14.28
N ILE A 53 -6.92 7.16 -14.38
CA ILE A 53 -7.94 7.40 -13.35
C ILE A 53 -8.85 6.18 -13.22
N GLU A 54 -9.33 5.61 -14.31
CA GLU A 54 -10.16 4.39 -14.30
C GLU A 54 -9.40 3.22 -13.64
N LEU A 55 -8.12 3.06 -13.95
CA LEU A 55 -7.25 2.05 -13.34
C LEU A 55 -7.05 2.31 -11.84
N ALA A 56 -6.87 3.57 -11.42
CA ALA A 56 -6.72 3.93 -10.02
C ALA A 56 -8.00 3.65 -9.22
N VAL A 57 -9.17 3.93 -9.79
CA VAL A 57 -10.48 3.61 -9.18
C VAL A 57 -10.63 2.10 -9.01
N GLU A 58 -10.26 1.30 -10.04
CA GLU A 58 -10.36 -0.15 -9.97
C GLU A 58 -9.35 -0.76 -8.97
N LYS A 59 -8.14 -0.19 -8.85
CA LYS A 59 -7.18 -0.54 -7.80
C LYS A 59 -7.71 -0.24 -6.39
N SER A 60 -8.38 0.91 -6.22
CA SER A 60 -9.03 1.27 -4.95
C SER A 60 -10.13 0.27 -4.58
N ARG A 61 -10.94 -0.15 -5.59
CA ARG A 61 -11.98 -1.18 -5.39
C ARG A 61 -11.37 -2.52 -4.99
N ALA A 62 -10.28 -2.93 -5.64
CA ALA A 62 -9.55 -4.16 -5.30
C ALA A 62 -8.99 -4.13 -3.87
N SER A 63 -8.35 -3.02 -3.49
CA SER A 63 -7.82 -2.83 -2.13
C SER A 63 -8.93 -2.91 -1.06
N LYS A 64 -10.09 -2.32 -1.34
CA LYS A 64 -11.25 -2.40 -0.43
C LYS A 64 -11.76 -3.85 -0.29
N GLN A 65 -11.87 -4.58 -1.39
CA GLN A 65 -12.28 -5.99 -1.35
C GLN A 65 -11.26 -6.87 -0.60
N ASP A 66 -9.97 -6.62 -0.82
CA ASP A 66 -8.91 -7.35 -0.14
C ASP A 66 -8.93 -7.07 1.38
N LEU A 67 -9.12 -5.81 1.78
CA LEU A 67 -9.28 -5.47 3.19
C LEU A 67 -10.48 -6.19 3.83
N VAL A 68 -11.64 -6.21 3.16
CA VAL A 68 -12.83 -6.95 3.64
C VAL A 68 -12.51 -8.43 3.83
N ASN A 69 -11.83 -9.05 2.85
CA ASN A 69 -11.43 -10.45 2.94
C ASN A 69 -10.43 -10.70 4.09
N GLN A 70 -9.47 -9.80 4.29
CA GLN A 70 -8.51 -9.92 5.39
C GLN A 70 -9.18 -9.79 6.76
N VAL A 71 -10.08 -8.82 6.92
CA VAL A 71 -10.85 -8.64 8.16
C VAL A 71 -11.73 -9.85 8.43
N THR A 72 -12.43 -10.37 7.41
CA THR A 72 -13.28 -11.56 7.52
C THR A 72 -12.46 -12.79 7.94
N LYS A 73 -11.30 -13.02 7.34
CA LYS A 73 -10.40 -14.12 7.72
C LYS A 73 -9.89 -13.96 9.16
N ALA A 74 -9.46 -12.76 9.54
CA ALA A 74 -8.99 -12.49 10.89
C ALA A 74 -10.09 -12.66 11.94
N TYR A 75 -11.34 -12.33 11.58
CA TYR A 75 -12.51 -12.53 12.43
C TYR A 75 -12.76 -14.02 12.68
N TYR A 76 -12.83 -14.85 11.62
CA TYR A 76 -12.98 -16.31 11.78
C TYR A 76 -11.79 -16.95 12.49
N GLN A 77 -10.57 -16.45 12.27
CA GLN A 77 -9.38 -16.93 12.98
C GLN A 77 -9.48 -16.64 14.49
N LEU A 78 -10.01 -15.49 14.87
CA LEU A 78 -10.22 -15.14 16.27
C LEU A 78 -11.28 -16.07 16.91
N MET A 79 -12.40 -16.32 16.22
CA MET A 79 -13.43 -17.27 16.70
C MET A 79 -12.84 -18.66 16.89
N LEU A 80 -12.08 -19.17 15.91
CA LEU A 80 -11.42 -20.46 16.01
C LEU A 80 -10.45 -20.54 17.21
N SER A 81 -9.68 -19.47 17.43
CA SER A 81 -8.76 -19.40 18.56
C SER A 81 -9.51 -19.40 19.89
N GLN A 82 -10.65 -18.75 19.94
CA GLN A 82 -11.50 -18.65 21.14
C GLN A 82 -12.15 -19.99 21.47
N ASP A 83 -12.76 -20.67 20.49
CA ASP A 83 -13.32 -22.00 20.65
C ASP A 83 -12.25 -23.03 21.04
N SER A 84 -11.07 -22.95 20.43
CA SER A 84 -9.93 -23.81 20.78
C SER A 84 -9.47 -23.61 22.23
N TYR A 85 -9.42 -22.36 22.69
CA TYR A 85 -9.10 -22.03 24.07
C TYR A 85 -10.11 -22.60 25.03
N ASP A 86 -11.42 -22.48 24.76
CA ASP A 86 -12.49 -22.99 25.58
C ASP A 86 -12.47 -24.52 25.68
N VAL A 87 -12.20 -25.21 24.57
CA VAL A 87 -12.05 -26.69 24.56
C VAL A 87 -10.84 -27.11 25.40
N LEU A 88 -9.69 -26.45 25.24
CA LEU A 88 -8.49 -26.76 26.03
C LEU A 88 -8.68 -26.45 27.52
N GLN A 89 -9.41 -25.40 27.86
CA GLN A 89 -9.73 -25.05 29.23
C GLN A 89 -10.64 -26.12 29.88
N LYS A 90 -11.65 -26.60 29.15
CA LYS A 90 -12.50 -27.72 29.58
C LYS A 90 -11.71 -29.02 29.77
N SER A 91 -10.79 -29.31 28.84
CA SER A 91 -9.89 -30.46 28.92
C SER A 91 -8.96 -30.37 30.14
N TYR A 92 -8.41 -29.20 30.42
CA TYR A 92 -7.59 -28.99 31.62
C TYR A 92 -8.42 -29.20 32.90
N LYS A 93 -9.61 -28.65 32.96
CA LYS A 93 -10.50 -28.82 34.11
C LYS A 93 -10.87 -30.31 34.34
N LEU A 94 -11.15 -31.06 33.26
CA LEU A 94 -11.41 -32.50 33.36
C LEU A 94 -10.19 -33.27 33.92
N ALA A 95 -8.98 -32.92 33.44
CA ALA A 95 -7.74 -33.52 33.94
C ALA A 95 -7.47 -33.15 35.43
N GLU A 96 -7.78 -31.92 35.83
CA GLU A 96 -7.70 -31.45 37.21
C GLU A 96 -8.68 -32.18 38.13
N ASP A 97 -9.92 -32.33 37.68
CA ASP A 97 -10.96 -33.09 38.44
C ASP A 97 -10.55 -34.55 38.60
N ASN A 98 -10.02 -35.17 37.52
CA ASN A 98 -9.52 -36.54 37.61
C ASN A 98 -8.32 -36.65 38.58
N TYR A 99 -7.35 -35.73 38.54
CA TYR A 99 -6.27 -35.69 39.52
C TYR A 99 -6.77 -35.57 40.94
N ASN A 100 -7.76 -34.71 41.21
CA ASN A 100 -8.34 -34.52 42.53
C ASN A 100 -9.00 -35.79 43.03
N ILE A 101 -9.74 -36.53 42.18
CA ILE A 101 -10.34 -37.83 42.52
C ILE A 101 -9.28 -38.89 42.86
N VAL A 102 -8.25 -39.01 42.01
CA VAL A 102 -7.15 -39.98 42.22
C VAL A 102 -6.36 -39.65 43.48
N ASN A 103 -6.07 -38.37 43.72
CA ASN A 103 -5.38 -37.91 44.93
C ASN A 103 -6.19 -38.18 46.22
N ALA A 104 -7.52 -38.01 46.16
CA ALA A 104 -8.38 -38.38 47.28
C ALA A 104 -8.36 -39.89 47.58
N LYS A 105 -8.42 -40.73 46.54
CA LYS A 105 -8.30 -42.19 46.64
C LYS A 105 -6.93 -42.63 47.16
N TYR A 106 -5.85 -41.98 46.74
CA TYR A 106 -4.49 -42.20 47.22
C TYR A 106 -4.38 -41.94 48.73
N ARG A 107 -4.93 -40.84 49.20
CA ARG A 107 -4.96 -40.52 50.63
C ARG A 107 -5.71 -41.55 51.48
N GLN A 108 -6.67 -42.30 50.88
CA GLN A 108 -7.41 -43.38 51.51
C GLN A 108 -6.72 -44.76 51.33
N GLY A 109 -5.55 -44.79 50.67
CA GLY A 109 -4.83 -46.05 50.41
C GLY A 109 -5.45 -46.92 49.29
N ALA A 110 -6.42 -46.40 48.52
CA ALA A 110 -7.15 -47.13 47.51
C ALA A 110 -6.49 -47.22 46.13
N VAL A 111 -5.45 -46.39 45.89
CA VAL A 111 -4.66 -46.36 44.62
C VAL A 111 -3.17 -46.18 44.90
N SER A 112 -2.33 -46.54 43.93
CA SER A 112 -0.88 -46.46 44.06
C SER A 112 -0.37 -45.01 43.93
N GLU A 113 0.85 -44.76 44.43
CA GLU A 113 1.54 -43.47 44.18
C GLU A 113 1.81 -43.23 42.72
N PHE A 114 2.07 -44.30 41.95
CA PHE A 114 2.24 -44.24 40.48
C PHE A 114 0.97 -43.68 39.80
N ASP A 115 -0.21 -44.11 40.19
CA ASP A 115 -1.49 -43.64 39.63
C ASP A 115 -1.68 -42.14 39.90
N LYS A 116 -1.36 -41.70 41.14
CA LYS A 116 -1.42 -40.29 41.53
C LYS A 116 -0.45 -39.44 40.68
N ILE A 117 0.83 -39.86 40.56
CA ILE A 117 1.83 -39.13 39.77
C ILE A 117 1.42 -39.10 38.28
N SER A 118 0.91 -40.18 37.75
CA SER A 118 0.40 -40.28 36.37
C SER A 118 -0.73 -39.27 36.11
N ALA A 119 -1.70 -39.17 37.00
CA ALA A 119 -2.79 -38.20 36.91
C ALA A 119 -2.28 -36.74 37.02
N GLU A 120 -1.29 -36.50 37.91
CA GLU A 120 -0.68 -35.20 38.05
C GLU A 120 0.09 -34.78 36.78
N VAL A 121 0.87 -35.68 36.19
CA VAL A 121 1.59 -35.45 34.94
C VAL A 121 0.60 -35.16 33.82
N GLN A 122 -0.49 -35.90 33.71
CA GLN A 122 -1.55 -35.68 32.72
C GLN A 122 -2.14 -34.27 32.83
N MET A 123 -2.51 -33.85 34.05
CA MET A 123 -3.03 -32.49 34.29
C MET A 123 -1.98 -31.40 33.92
N ARG A 124 -0.75 -31.58 34.37
CA ARG A 124 0.33 -30.60 34.12
C ARG A 124 0.71 -30.52 32.66
N SER A 125 0.58 -31.58 31.86
CA SER A 125 0.89 -31.62 30.45
C SER A 125 -0.10 -30.81 29.59
N VAL A 126 -1.35 -30.63 30.03
CA VAL A 126 -2.35 -29.84 29.31
C VAL A 126 -2.20 -28.32 29.58
N LYS A 127 -1.67 -27.95 30.76
CA LYS A 127 -1.55 -26.54 31.16
C LYS A 127 -0.82 -25.65 30.19
N PRO A 128 0.35 -26.04 29.60
CA PRO A 128 1.04 -25.23 28.58
C PRO A 128 0.20 -24.97 27.33
N SER A 129 -0.60 -25.97 26.93
CA SER A 129 -1.50 -25.84 25.76
C SER A 129 -2.59 -24.79 26.00
N VAL A 130 -3.16 -24.72 27.20
CA VAL A 130 -4.14 -23.69 27.58
C VAL A 130 -3.50 -22.30 27.54
N ILE A 131 -2.28 -22.16 28.08
CA ILE A 131 -1.56 -20.87 28.07
C ILE A 131 -1.26 -20.43 26.63
N SER A 132 -0.79 -21.36 25.80
CA SER A 132 -0.51 -21.09 24.38
C SER A 132 -1.77 -20.66 23.62
N ALA A 133 -2.91 -21.33 23.86
CA ALA A 133 -4.18 -20.97 23.26
C ALA A 133 -4.68 -19.58 23.73
N GLY A 134 -4.51 -19.24 25.00
CA GLY A 134 -4.83 -17.90 25.52
C GLY A 134 -4.00 -16.80 24.87
N ASN A 135 -2.71 -17.06 24.64
CA ASN A 135 -1.84 -16.16 23.89
C ASN A 135 -2.27 -16.02 22.42
N ALA A 136 -2.71 -17.13 21.80
CA ALA A 136 -3.23 -17.11 20.42
C ALA A 136 -4.50 -16.25 20.30
N VAL A 137 -5.43 -16.32 21.27
CA VAL A 137 -6.61 -15.45 21.32
C VAL A 137 -6.19 -13.97 21.40
N THR A 138 -5.26 -13.65 22.29
CA THR A 138 -4.76 -12.27 22.43
C THR A 138 -4.12 -11.76 21.14
N LEU A 139 -3.30 -12.58 20.50
CA LEU A 139 -2.64 -12.23 19.23
C LEU A 139 -3.67 -12.03 18.11
N SER A 140 -4.66 -12.92 17.99
CA SER A 140 -5.73 -12.82 16.98
C SER A 140 -6.60 -11.57 17.20
N LYS A 141 -6.88 -11.18 18.45
CA LYS A 141 -7.54 -9.92 18.78
C LYS A 141 -6.73 -8.71 18.34
N LEU A 142 -5.42 -8.69 18.59
CA LEU A 142 -4.55 -7.61 18.17
C LEU A 142 -4.47 -7.49 16.64
N GLN A 143 -4.38 -8.64 15.95
CA GLN A 143 -4.37 -8.66 14.48
C GLN A 143 -5.66 -8.08 13.90
N LEU A 144 -6.81 -8.44 14.44
CA LEU A 144 -8.10 -7.88 14.02
C LEU A 144 -8.17 -6.37 14.27
N LYS A 145 -7.70 -5.89 15.43
CA LYS A 145 -7.64 -4.45 15.75
C LYS A 145 -6.77 -3.67 14.74
N VAL A 146 -5.60 -4.21 14.41
CA VAL A 146 -4.70 -3.59 13.43
C VAL A 146 -5.37 -3.47 12.06
N LEU A 147 -6.05 -4.52 11.59
CA LEU A 147 -6.75 -4.49 10.29
C LEU A 147 -7.92 -3.51 10.27
N MET A 148 -8.61 -3.33 11.41
CA MET A 148 -9.69 -2.36 11.53
C MET A 148 -9.20 -0.92 11.83
N GLY A 149 -7.90 -0.71 12.05
CA GLY A 149 -7.34 0.60 12.41
C GLY A 149 -7.76 1.09 13.80
N ILE A 150 -8.14 0.17 14.70
CA ILE A 150 -8.58 0.50 16.06
C ILE A 150 -7.37 0.50 17.00
N THR A 151 -7.31 1.49 17.89
CA THR A 151 -6.28 1.57 18.94
C THR A 151 -6.33 0.38 19.89
N ALA A 152 -5.18 -0.02 20.42
CA ALA A 152 -5.03 -1.22 21.25
C ALA A 152 -5.88 -1.22 22.54
N ASP A 153 -6.25 -0.04 23.05
CA ASP A 153 -6.98 0.12 24.32
C ASP A 153 -8.46 -0.28 24.30
N LEU A 154 -9.07 -0.37 23.12
CA LEU A 154 -10.46 -0.81 22.98
C LEU A 154 -10.54 -2.35 23.13
N ASP A 155 -11.25 -2.86 24.11
CA ASP A 155 -11.51 -4.31 24.21
C ASP A 155 -12.63 -4.73 23.24
N ILE A 156 -12.30 -5.70 22.38
CA ILE A 156 -13.27 -6.29 21.45
C ILE A 156 -13.76 -7.60 22.04
N LYS A 157 -15.06 -7.67 22.30
CA LYS A 157 -15.76 -8.92 22.64
C LYS A 157 -16.49 -9.43 21.42
N ILE A 158 -16.33 -10.70 21.13
CA ILE A 158 -17.08 -11.41 20.10
C ILE A 158 -17.96 -12.40 20.82
N ASP A 159 -19.27 -12.27 20.63
CA ASP A 159 -20.26 -13.16 21.24
C ASP A 159 -20.70 -14.30 20.29
N ASP A 160 -20.18 -14.29 19.05
CA ASP A 160 -20.47 -15.30 18.03
C ASP A 160 -19.60 -16.55 18.21
N SER A 161 -20.16 -17.72 17.90
CA SER A 161 -19.48 -19.01 17.88
C SER A 161 -19.43 -19.57 16.45
N LEU A 162 -18.38 -20.30 16.10
CA LEU A 162 -18.25 -20.99 14.81
C LEU A 162 -19.42 -21.96 14.55
N ALA A 163 -20.00 -22.52 15.58
CA ALA A 163 -21.16 -23.41 15.47
C ALA A 163 -22.39 -22.76 14.82
N ALA A 164 -22.53 -21.42 14.91
CA ALA A 164 -23.61 -20.69 14.25
C ALA A 164 -23.49 -20.66 12.72
N TYR A 165 -22.29 -20.89 12.19
CA TYR A 165 -21.98 -20.89 10.76
C TYR A 165 -21.88 -22.28 10.16
N GLU A 166 -22.07 -23.35 10.97
CA GLU A 166 -22.07 -24.74 10.55
C GLU A 166 -23.32 -25.01 9.70
N GLY A 167 -23.15 -25.18 8.40
CA GLY A 167 -24.24 -25.40 7.45
C GLY A 167 -24.47 -24.25 6.46
N VAL A 168 -24.13 -23.02 6.79
CA VAL A 168 -24.27 -21.88 5.86
C VAL A 168 -23.24 -21.98 4.72
N VAL A 169 -22.05 -22.52 5.01
CA VAL A 169 -20.94 -22.61 4.04
C VAL A 169 -21.25 -23.59 2.91
N PHE A 170 -22.07 -24.61 3.14
CA PHE A 170 -22.37 -25.65 2.17
C PHE A 170 -23.68 -25.43 1.38
N ALA A 171 -24.48 -24.44 1.77
CA ALA A 171 -25.80 -24.18 1.20
C ALA A 171 -25.76 -23.26 -0.05
N ASN A 172 -24.65 -22.61 -0.33
CA ASN A 172 -24.56 -21.65 -1.44
C ASN A 172 -24.26 -22.36 -2.76
N GLN A 173 -25.14 -22.11 -3.75
CA GLN A 173 -25.00 -22.55 -5.12
C GLN A 173 -23.74 -21.93 -5.77
N LEU A 174 -22.67 -22.72 -5.85
CA LEU A 174 -21.37 -22.28 -6.39
C LEU A 174 -21.42 -21.88 -7.88
N ASP A 175 -22.31 -22.47 -8.68
CA ASP A 175 -22.31 -22.31 -10.14
C ASP A 175 -22.65 -20.88 -10.62
N ASN A 176 -23.65 -20.23 -10.03
CA ASN A 176 -24.00 -18.86 -10.40
C ASN A 176 -23.00 -17.84 -9.86
N ALA A 177 -22.45 -18.07 -8.66
CA ALA A 177 -21.46 -17.20 -8.05
C ALA A 177 -20.12 -17.20 -8.81
N MET A 178 -19.74 -18.30 -9.44
CA MET A 178 -18.50 -18.37 -10.25
C MET A 178 -18.57 -17.51 -11.51
N HIS A 179 -19.70 -17.49 -12.21
CA HIS A 179 -19.83 -16.71 -13.44
C HIS A 179 -19.87 -15.20 -13.16
N GLU A 180 -20.65 -14.75 -12.19
CA GLU A 180 -20.66 -13.35 -11.76
C GLU A 180 -19.33 -12.91 -11.16
N GLY A 181 -18.66 -13.79 -10.42
CA GLY A 181 -17.35 -13.54 -9.84
C GLY A 181 -16.27 -13.26 -10.89
N LEU A 182 -16.27 -13.98 -12.02
CA LEU A 182 -15.33 -13.78 -13.12
C LEU A 182 -15.56 -12.43 -13.83
N VAL A 183 -16.81 -12.09 -14.14
CA VAL A 183 -17.16 -10.82 -14.84
C VAL A 183 -16.85 -9.61 -13.98
N ASN A 184 -17.04 -9.69 -12.66
CA ASN A 184 -16.81 -8.60 -11.72
C ASN A 184 -15.41 -8.62 -11.07
N ASN A 185 -14.52 -9.50 -11.51
CA ASN A 185 -13.18 -9.63 -10.95
C ASN A 185 -12.35 -8.37 -11.21
N THR A 186 -11.90 -7.74 -10.12
CA THR A 186 -11.09 -6.51 -10.16
C THR A 186 -9.75 -6.73 -10.87
N THR A 187 -9.14 -7.90 -10.73
CA THR A 187 -7.86 -8.24 -11.37
C THR A 187 -8.03 -8.31 -12.90
N MET A 188 -9.10 -8.92 -13.38
CA MET A 188 -9.40 -8.98 -14.81
C MET A 188 -9.63 -7.58 -15.39
N LYS A 189 -10.41 -6.74 -14.70
CA LYS A 189 -10.63 -5.34 -15.12
C LYS A 189 -9.33 -4.52 -15.12
N GLN A 190 -8.47 -4.69 -14.12
CA GLN A 190 -7.16 -4.02 -14.09
C GLN A 190 -6.26 -4.48 -15.26
N LEU A 191 -6.25 -5.77 -15.59
CA LEU A 191 -5.50 -6.28 -16.74
C LEU A 191 -6.02 -5.71 -18.06
N GLU A 192 -7.34 -5.59 -18.21
CA GLU A 192 -7.94 -4.99 -19.39
C GLU A 192 -7.59 -3.49 -19.52
N LEU A 193 -7.67 -2.73 -18.43
CA LEU A 193 -7.26 -1.32 -18.40
C LEU A 193 -5.76 -1.15 -18.68
N ASN A 194 -4.91 -2.01 -18.14
CA ASN A 194 -3.48 -2.02 -18.44
C ASN A 194 -3.23 -2.30 -19.94
N ARG A 195 -3.94 -3.27 -20.54
CA ARG A 195 -3.87 -3.53 -21.98
C ARG A 195 -4.28 -2.29 -22.79
N LEU A 196 -5.37 -1.63 -22.40
CA LEU A 196 -5.84 -0.41 -23.04
C LEU A 196 -4.81 0.72 -22.91
N MET A 197 -4.17 0.84 -21.76
CA MET A 197 -3.10 1.81 -21.52
C MET A 197 -1.90 1.60 -22.43
N LEU A 198 -1.45 0.35 -22.59
CA LEU A 198 -0.38 -0.01 -23.51
C LEU A 198 -0.75 0.34 -24.97
N GLN A 199 -1.98 0.08 -25.38
CA GLN A 199 -2.47 0.46 -26.72
C GLN A 199 -2.47 1.99 -26.90
N LYS A 200 -2.90 2.75 -25.89
CA LYS A 200 -2.85 4.22 -25.92
C LYS A 200 -1.44 4.74 -25.92
N ASN A 201 -0.50 4.11 -25.20
CA ASN A 201 0.91 4.45 -25.22
C ASN A 201 1.52 4.29 -26.62
N ILE A 202 1.24 3.18 -27.31
CA ILE A 202 1.67 2.99 -28.71
C ILE A 202 1.12 4.13 -29.60
N LYS A 203 -0.16 4.50 -29.43
CA LYS A 203 -0.75 5.62 -30.18
C LYS A 203 -0.12 6.96 -29.82
N SER A 204 0.31 7.17 -28.56
CA SER A 204 1.03 8.34 -28.13
C SER A 204 2.41 8.42 -28.75
N LEU A 205 3.17 7.32 -28.77
CA LEU A 205 4.49 7.28 -29.41
C LEU A 205 4.42 7.62 -30.91
N ARG A 206 3.35 7.25 -31.60
CA ARG A 206 3.12 7.62 -33.00
C ARG A 206 2.96 9.14 -33.20
N THR A 207 2.58 9.89 -32.17
CA THR A 207 2.47 11.36 -32.29
C THR A 207 3.81 12.05 -32.39
N ASN A 208 4.93 11.39 -32.04
CA ASN A 208 6.27 11.93 -32.22
C ASN A 208 6.65 12.13 -33.70
N PHE A 209 5.94 11.43 -34.60
CA PHE A 209 6.08 11.58 -36.05
C PHE A 209 5.10 12.60 -36.65
N MET A 210 4.25 13.23 -35.83
CA MET A 210 3.27 14.22 -36.28
C MET A 210 3.84 15.64 -36.09
N PRO A 211 3.57 16.58 -37.01
CA PRO A 211 3.98 17.96 -36.82
C PRO A 211 3.24 18.60 -35.65
N THR A 212 3.94 19.47 -34.91
CA THR A 212 3.38 20.35 -33.91
C THR A 212 3.38 21.78 -34.38
N LEU A 213 2.31 22.53 -34.13
CA LEU A 213 2.21 23.94 -34.46
C LEU A 213 2.06 24.73 -33.17
N ALA A 214 3.00 25.68 -32.98
CA ALA A 214 2.97 26.60 -31.85
C ALA A 214 3.16 28.02 -32.33
N LEU A 215 2.42 28.96 -31.77
CA LEU A 215 2.65 30.40 -31.97
C LEU A 215 3.52 30.86 -30.80
N GLY A 216 4.71 31.43 -31.15
CA GLY A 216 5.65 31.97 -30.18
C GLY A 216 5.82 33.48 -30.35
N TYR A 217 5.79 34.20 -29.25
CA TYR A 217 6.19 35.59 -29.17
C TYR A 217 7.33 35.71 -28.15
N SER A 218 8.47 36.24 -28.59
CA SER A 218 9.60 36.50 -27.71
C SER A 218 9.98 37.96 -27.79
N TYR A 219 10.05 38.62 -26.65
CA TYR A 219 10.58 39.96 -26.51
C TYR A 219 11.78 39.90 -25.59
N GLN A 220 12.94 40.39 -26.12
CA GLN A 220 14.18 40.45 -25.37
C GLN A 220 14.68 41.87 -25.31
N TYR A 221 14.90 42.36 -24.12
CA TYR A 221 15.58 43.61 -23.87
C TYR A 221 16.99 43.32 -23.37
N GLN A 222 17.98 43.90 -24.01
CA GLN A 222 19.36 43.78 -23.60
C GLN A 222 19.95 45.20 -23.48
N SER A 223 20.48 45.52 -22.31
CA SER A 223 21.20 46.74 -22.05
C SER A 223 22.67 46.41 -21.72
N MET A 224 23.59 47.10 -22.35
CA MET A 224 25.02 46.93 -22.13
C MET A 224 25.59 48.26 -21.67
N ASN A 225 26.26 48.31 -20.52
CA ASN A 225 26.92 49.51 -20.00
C ASN A 225 28.35 49.15 -19.55
N ASN A 226 29.29 50.03 -19.88
CA ASN A 226 30.69 49.86 -19.53
C ASN A 226 31.05 50.44 -18.16
N ASP A 227 30.15 51.22 -17.55
CA ASP A 227 30.30 51.77 -16.20
C ASP A 227 29.36 51.12 -15.19
N SER A 228 29.57 51.38 -13.88
CA SER A 228 28.70 50.90 -12.85
C SER A 228 27.26 51.36 -13.08
N TRP A 229 26.29 50.40 -12.97
CA TRP A 229 24.89 50.73 -13.03
C TRP A 229 24.48 51.54 -11.78
N ASN A 230 24.27 52.86 -11.97
CA ASN A 230 23.49 53.61 -11.00
C ASN A 230 22.01 53.29 -11.26
N ILE A 231 21.44 52.39 -10.48
CA ILE A 231 20.02 51.96 -10.59
C ILE A 231 19.08 52.91 -9.82
N PHE A 232 19.63 54.01 -9.20
CA PHE A 232 18.85 55.04 -8.50
C PHE A 232 19.44 56.42 -8.75
#